data_e0eb9b37f54bed76ef1f26641e4b27b3
#
_entry.id   e0eb9b37f54bed76ef1f26641e4b27b3
#
_cell.length_a   1.000
_cell.length_b   1.000
_cell.length_c   1.000
_cell.angle_alpha   90.00
_cell.angle_beta   90.00
_cell.angle_gamma   90.00
#
_symmetry.space_group_name_H-M   'P 1'
#
loop_
_entity.id
_entity.type
_entity.pdbx_description
1 polymer ?
#
loop_
_entity_poly.entity_id
_entity_poly.type
_entity_poly.pdbx_seq_one_letter_code
_entity_poly.pdbx_strand_id
1 'polypeptide(L)'
;MKTLLLENILTAMNIQPKKKQKGIRIQTVTDDRSEIRSHTLFFRRNNKEEVPVEKIKRYKNVFIVTDTPFSDIERLNLEQIIMVKDVKYSFFKFTSYYRHLFNIPVVAITGTCGKSTTKEMLKHILEETHNVQATISSKNAEYYNLPYLMGIDENTDVAVFETAVSTKGDMMESCNYFYPTIGIMTMIDVDHTDEIRSFDDYLLEKAKIMTGMNNQGTLILNRDDPYLSSLDTSKFKGEIITFGKNKDATFRIKGIQYHSSGMTFWIELRQNEYKGYIPGLGEHNVYNAAASLAAAAILGVDLHYALKRLSTYHHMGSHFQIIEGRNRITLVDDTWKSNPASLRKGLETLSHIAFPSQRKIAVLGRMASLGKYADEEYEKAGYLLGDLGVDVLITKGSIAKDFAKPAIEAGINPHNVYHFSDGDEMKRFFDSFLIPNDIVYFKTGGNDSDFKGVIEYLRR
;
A
#
# COMPACT_ATOMS: atom_id res chain seq x y z
N MET A 1 -10.81 17.30 -9.96
CA MET A 1 -9.77 18.37 -10.16
C MET A 1 -10.44 19.74 -10.14
N LYS A 2 -9.80 20.71 -9.49
CA LYS A 2 -10.19 22.13 -9.59
C LYS A 2 -10.05 22.65 -11.02
N THR A 3 -11.05 23.37 -11.53
CA THR A 3 -10.96 24.02 -12.84
C THR A 3 -9.96 25.19 -12.80
N LEU A 4 -9.01 25.20 -13.70
CA LEU A 4 -7.95 26.23 -13.78
C LEU A 4 -7.99 26.99 -15.10
N LEU A 5 -7.53 28.22 -15.11
CA LEU A 5 -7.28 28.97 -16.35
C LEU A 5 -5.96 28.48 -16.96
N LEU A 6 -5.95 28.24 -18.28
CA LEU A 6 -4.77 27.77 -19.00
C LEU A 6 -3.60 28.74 -18.86
N GLU A 7 -3.85 30.04 -18.89
CA GLU A 7 -2.80 31.04 -18.68
C GLU A 7 -2.11 30.93 -17.34
N ASN A 8 -2.84 30.58 -16.28
CA ASN A 8 -2.24 30.38 -14.95
C ASN A 8 -1.33 29.14 -14.92
N ILE A 9 -1.79 28.05 -15.55
CA ILE A 9 -1.00 26.82 -15.70
C ILE A 9 0.30 27.12 -16.49
N LEU A 10 0.18 27.79 -17.62
CA LEU A 10 1.33 28.14 -18.47
C LEU A 10 2.32 29.03 -17.72
N THR A 11 1.83 30.05 -17.01
CA THR A 11 2.67 30.93 -16.20
C THR A 11 3.42 30.15 -15.11
N ALA A 12 2.75 29.21 -14.43
CA ALA A 12 3.39 28.35 -13.43
C ALA A 12 4.48 27.44 -14.03
N MET A 13 4.34 27.06 -15.30
CA MET A 13 5.35 26.33 -16.06
C MET A 13 6.46 27.25 -16.67
N ASN A 14 6.45 28.56 -16.37
CA ASN A 14 7.33 29.58 -16.96
C ASN A 14 7.13 29.74 -18.48
N ILE A 15 5.91 29.55 -18.97
CA ILE A 15 5.52 29.71 -20.38
C ILE A 15 4.65 30.96 -20.52
N GLN A 16 4.97 31.83 -21.46
CA GLN A 16 4.12 32.98 -21.75
C GLN A 16 2.88 32.62 -22.53
N PRO A 17 1.66 32.85 -21.98
CA PRO A 17 0.42 32.46 -22.68
C PRO A 17 0.20 33.35 -23.91
N LYS A 18 -0.17 32.77 -25.04
CA LYS A 18 -0.59 33.46 -26.26
C LYS A 18 -1.98 34.08 -26.03
N LYS A 19 -2.30 35.15 -26.83
CA LYS A 19 -3.59 35.86 -26.70
C LYS A 19 -4.82 34.95 -26.73
N LYS A 20 -4.83 33.97 -27.62
CA LYS A 20 -5.94 33.00 -27.76
C LYS A 20 -5.99 31.87 -26.70
N GLN A 21 -4.96 31.78 -25.86
CA GLN A 21 -4.91 30.83 -24.74
C GLN A 21 -5.46 31.44 -23.45
N LYS A 22 -5.76 32.73 -23.43
CA LYS A 22 -6.30 33.44 -22.26
C LYS A 22 -7.78 33.20 -22.10
N GLY A 23 -8.24 33.10 -20.85
CA GLY A 23 -9.62 32.85 -20.48
C GLY A 23 -10.10 31.40 -20.69
N ILE A 24 -9.26 30.52 -21.20
CA ILE A 24 -9.60 29.11 -21.41
C ILE A 24 -9.54 28.35 -20.10
N ARG A 25 -10.64 27.65 -19.77
CA ARG A 25 -10.72 26.81 -18.58
C ARG A 25 -10.28 25.39 -18.90
N ILE A 26 -9.40 24.83 -18.10
CA ILE A 26 -8.95 23.44 -18.12
C ILE A 26 -9.62 22.69 -16.96
N GLN A 27 -10.26 21.57 -17.27
CA GLN A 27 -10.99 20.72 -16.33
C GLN A 27 -10.33 19.34 -16.13
N THR A 28 -9.41 18.99 -17.03
CA THR A 28 -8.65 17.74 -16.98
C THR A 28 -7.21 18.01 -17.31
N VAL A 29 -6.31 17.48 -16.51
CA VAL A 29 -4.89 17.35 -16.83
C VAL A 29 -4.52 15.89 -16.73
N THR A 30 -3.87 15.38 -17.77
CA THR A 30 -3.53 13.95 -17.87
C THR A 30 -2.28 13.72 -18.71
N ASP A 31 -1.60 12.63 -18.49
CA ASP A 31 -0.58 12.05 -19.34
C ASP A 31 -1.03 10.73 -20.01
N ASP A 32 -2.30 10.31 -19.76
CA ASP A 32 -2.95 9.19 -20.44
C ASP A 32 -3.80 9.69 -21.60
N ARG A 33 -3.43 9.27 -22.84
CA ARG A 33 -4.17 9.58 -24.07
C ARG A 33 -5.64 9.08 -24.07
N SER A 34 -5.95 8.06 -23.26
CA SER A 34 -7.31 7.53 -23.15
C SER A 34 -8.26 8.52 -22.48
N GLU A 35 -7.75 9.37 -21.59
CA GLU A 35 -8.52 10.33 -20.81
C GLU A 35 -8.73 11.68 -21.51
N ILE A 36 -8.18 11.89 -22.72
CA ILE A 36 -8.37 13.13 -23.48
C ILE A 36 -9.86 13.34 -23.82
N ARG A 37 -10.37 14.50 -23.41
CA ARG A 37 -11.74 14.98 -23.60
C ARG A 37 -11.76 16.51 -23.76
N SER A 38 -12.93 17.16 -23.86
CA SER A 38 -12.98 18.62 -23.90
C SER A 38 -12.38 19.25 -22.66
N HIS A 39 -11.69 20.38 -22.81
CA HIS A 39 -11.02 21.14 -21.75
C HIS A 39 -9.86 20.39 -21.08
N THR A 40 -9.08 19.64 -21.86
CA THR A 40 -7.94 18.87 -21.39
C THR A 40 -6.61 19.52 -21.73
N LEU A 41 -5.69 19.50 -20.76
CA LEU A 41 -4.26 19.70 -20.98
C LEU A 41 -3.57 18.33 -20.91
N PHE A 42 -3.07 17.85 -22.04
CA PHE A 42 -2.41 16.56 -22.16
C PHE A 42 -0.88 16.75 -22.18
N PHE A 43 -0.19 16.06 -21.26
CA PHE A 43 1.27 16.03 -21.22
C PHE A 43 1.77 14.76 -21.93
N ARG A 44 2.42 14.94 -23.08
CA ARG A 44 3.07 13.84 -23.78
C ARG A 44 4.43 13.50 -23.16
N ARG A 45 4.41 12.79 -22.02
CA ARG A 45 5.64 12.41 -21.29
C ARG A 45 6.43 11.29 -21.97
N ASN A 46 5.76 10.44 -22.75
CA ASN A 46 6.38 9.38 -23.51
C ASN A 46 6.42 9.75 -25.01
N ASN A 47 7.60 10.07 -25.51
CA ASN A 47 7.80 10.48 -26.90
C ASN A 47 7.59 9.36 -27.94
N LYS A 48 7.54 8.09 -27.48
CA LYS A 48 7.24 6.93 -28.33
C LYS A 48 5.74 6.71 -28.52
N GLU A 49 4.91 7.34 -27.69
CA GLU A 49 3.46 7.23 -27.82
C GLU A 49 2.94 8.06 -29.00
N GLU A 50 2.06 7.45 -29.76
CA GLU A 50 1.32 8.11 -30.81
C GLU A 50 0.31 9.10 -30.22
N VAL A 51 0.27 10.32 -30.77
CA VAL A 51 -0.67 11.35 -30.36
C VAL A 51 -2.01 11.12 -31.09
N PRO A 52 -3.15 11.02 -30.39
CA PRO A 52 -4.43 10.76 -31.02
C PRO A 52 -5.02 12.05 -31.63
N VAL A 53 -4.44 12.52 -32.75
CA VAL A 53 -4.79 13.79 -33.42
C VAL A 53 -6.27 13.92 -33.70
N GLU A 54 -6.93 12.86 -34.20
CA GLU A 54 -8.38 12.89 -34.49
C GLU A 54 -9.22 13.06 -33.22
N LYS A 55 -8.81 12.43 -32.12
CA LYS A 55 -9.48 12.61 -30.82
C LYS A 55 -9.35 14.06 -30.34
N ILE A 56 -8.17 14.64 -30.50
CA ILE A 56 -7.89 16.03 -30.10
C ILE A 56 -8.71 17.03 -30.92
N LYS A 57 -8.84 16.80 -32.24
CA LYS A 57 -9.66 17.63 -33.13
C LYS A 57 -11.16 17.56 -32.80
N ARG A 58 -11.61 16.40 -32.33
CA ARG A 58 -13.02 16.18 -31.97
C ARG A 58 -13.45 16.96 -30.73
N TYR A 59 -12.53 17.20 -29.80
CA TYR A 59 -12.84 17.84 -28.51
C TYR A 59 -12.46 19.31 -28.50
N LYS A 60 -13.24 20.13 -27.74
CA LYS A 60 -12.97 21.56 -27.59
C LYS A 60 -11.87 21.79 -26.53
N ASN A 61 -11.04 22.79 -26.77
CA ASN A 61 -10.04 23.25 -25.80
C ASN A 61 -9.11 22.14 -25.29
N VAL A 62 -8.58 21.34 -26.22
CA VAL A 62 -7.55 20.35 -25.92
C VAL A 62 -6.21 20.94 -26.30
N PHE A 63 -5.25 20.91 -25.36
CA PHE A 63 -3.90 21.39 -25.52
C PHE A 63 -2.91 20.27 -25.24
N ILE A 64 -1.79 20.24 -25.99
CA ILE A 64 -0.72 19.25 -25.82
C ILE A 64 0.53 19.96 -25.36
N VAL A 65 1.14 19.48 -24.28
CA VAL A 65 2.48 19.88 -23.85
C VAL A 65 3.45 18.80 -24.30
N THR A 66 4.44 19.17 -25.11
CA THR A 66 5.46 18.24 -25.66
C THR A 66 6.78 18.94 -25.85
N ASP A 67 7.89 18.19 -25.80
CA ASP A 67 9.23 18.67 -26.09
C ASP A 67 9.77 18.21 -27.46
N THR A 68 9.01 17.30 -28.13
CA THR A 68 9.37 16.76 -29.43
C THR A 68 8.21 16.83 -30.41
N PRO A 69 8.45 17.07 -31.72
CA PRO A 69 7.44 16.92 -32.75
C PRO A 69 6.87 15.48 -32.77
N PHE A 70 5.69 15.32 -33.33
CA PHE A 70 5.02 14.04 -33.52
C PHE A 70 4.32 13.98 -34.89
N SER A 71 3.96 12.78 -35.33
CA SER A 71 3.29 12.58 -36.61
C SER A 71 1.96 13.33 -36.66
N ASP A 72 1.63 13.90 -37.81
CA ASP A 72 0.40 14.70 -38.05
C ASP A 72 0.26 15.94 -37.18
N ILE A 73 1.33 16.46 -36.60
CA ILE A 73 1.32 17.68 -35.76
C ILE A 73 0.76 18.89 -36.55
N GLU A 74 1.02 18.96 -37.87
CA GLU A 74 0.54 19.99 -38.77
C GLU A 74 -0.98 20.00 -38.95
N ARG A 75 -1.65 18.92 -38.57
CA ARG A 75 -3.12 18.81 -38.63
C ARG A 75 -3.82 19.46 -37.42
N LEU A 76 -3.05 19.90 -36.42
CA LEU A 76 -3.51 20.63 -35.24
C LEU A 76 -3.26 22.13 -35.37
N ASN A 77 -4.08 22.94 -34.68
CA ASN A 77 -3.79 24.36 -34.59
C ASN A 77 -2.55 24.61 -33.74
N LEU A 78 -1.65 25.48 -34.21
CA LEU A 78 -0.42 25.84 -33.50
C LEU A 78 -0.64 26.35 -32.06
N GLU A 79 -1.84 26.81 -31.73
CA GLU A 79 -2.21 27.27 -30.40
C GLU A 79 -2.54 26.14 -29.43
N GLN A 80 -2.90 24.97 -29.97
CA GLN A 80 -3.15 23.74 -29.20
C GLN A 80 -1.82 23.05 -28.80
N ILE A 81 -0.72 23.41 -29.44
CA ILE A 81 0.60 22.83 -29.23
C ILE A 81 1.43 23.73 -28.37
N ILE A 82 1.82 23.27 -27.20
CA ILE A 82 2.68 23.96 -26.24
C ILE A 82 4.03 23.25 -26.27
N MET A 83 4.93 23.79 -27.10
CA MET A 83 6.31 23.26 -27.17
C MET A 83 7.11 23.76 -25.97
N VAL A 84 7.75 22.84 -25.28
CA VAL A 84 8.61 23.09 -24.11
C VAL A 84 10.02 22.55 -24.37
N LYS A 85 10.99 22.94 -23.55
CA LYS A 85 12.36 22.40 -23.64
C LYS A 85 12.45 20.99 -23.05
N ASP A 86 11.67 20.71 -22.02
CA ASP A 86 11.61 19.46 -21.30
C ASP A 86 10.19 19.29 -20.74
N VAL A 87 9.50 18.29 -21.26
CA VAL A 87 8.11 18.00 -20.89
C VAL A 87 8.01 17.49 -19.44
N LYS A 88 8.99 16.72 -19.00
CA LYS A 88 9.03 16.15 -17.63
C LYS A 88 9.21 17.29 -16.60
N TYR A 89 10.12 18.21 -16.85
CA TYR A 89 10.31 19.39 -16.01
C TYR A 89 9.04 20.24 -15.96
N SER A 90 8.44 20.53 -17.11
CA SER A 90 7.20 21.34 -17.20
C SER A 90 6.04 20.66 -16.47
N PHE A 91 5.96 19.34 -16.57
CA PHE A 91 4.96 18.53 -15.88
C PHE A 91 5.10 18.65 -14.35
N PHE A 92 6.30 18.50 -13.81
CA PHE A 92 6.51 18.64 -12.36
C PHE A 92 6.36 20.10 -11.88
N LYS A 93 6.61 21.08 -12.72
CA LYS A 93 6.23 22.48 -12.41
C LYS A 93 4.71 22.63 -12.27
N PHE A 94 3.94 22.00 -13.15
CA PHE A 94 2.49 22.00 -13.07
C PHE A 94 2.00 21.24 -11.82
N THR A 95 2.50 20.03 -11.55
CA THR A 95 2.07 19.24 -10.37
C THR A 95 2.36 19.97 -9.07
N SER A 96 3.55 20.57 -8.95
CA SER A 96 3.91 21.43 -7.83
C SER A 96 2.97 22.64 -7.70
N TYR A 97 2.71 23.36 -8.79
CA TYR A 97 1.75 24.47 -8.79
C TYR A 97 0.38 24.01 -8.32
N TYR A 98 -0.15 22.92 -8.88
CA TYR A 98 -1.48 22.43 -8.53
C TYR A 98 -1.56 22.05 -7.05
N ARG A 99 -0.57 21.30 -6.55
CA ARG A 99 -0.54 20.89 -5.14
C ARG A 99 -0.53 22.06 -4.18
N HIS A 100 0.23 23.13 -4.50
CA HIS A 100 0.34 24.33 -3.66
C HIS A 100 -0.87 25.27 -3.73
N LEU A 101 -1.87 24.97 -4.56
CA LEU A 101 -3.16 25.68 -4.50
C LEU A 101 -3.97 25.36 -3.24
N PHE A 102 -3.61 24.27 -2.53
CA PHE A 102 -4.35 23.75 -1.40
C PHE A 102 -3.46 23.68 -0.17
N ASN A 103 -3.82 24.40 0.88
CA ASN A 103 -3.12 24.36 2.17
C ASN A 103 -3.75 23.31 3.07
N ILE A 104 -3.64 22.03 2.68
CA ILE A 104 -4.16 20.88 3.42
C ILE A 104 -3.01 19.98 3.89
N PRO A 105 -3.17 19.29 5.02
CA PRO A 105 -2.23 18.23 5.40
C PRO A 105 -2.28 17.07 4.40
N VAL A 106 -1.11 16.51 4.11
CA VAL A 106 -0.97 15.32 3.29
C VAL A 106 -0.16 14.28 4.05
N VAL A 107 -0.75 13.11 4.23
CA VAL A 107 -0.15 11.95 4.88
C VAL A 107 0.37 11.01 3.81
N ALA A 108 1.68 10.75 3.80
CA ALA A 108 2.32 9.74 2.97
C ALA A 108 2.64 8.51 3.82
N ILE A 109 2.22 7.32 3.36
CA ILE A 109 2.40 6.07 4.10
C ILE A 109 3.27 5.12 3.31
N THR A 110 4.43 4.76 3.86
CA THR A 110 5.35 3.79 3.29
C THR A 110 5.68 2.66 4.25
N GLY A 111 6.40 1.66 3.77
CA GLY A 111 6.78 0.46 4.50
C GLY A 111 6.70 -0.77 3.61
N THR A 112 7.14 -1.92 4.09
CA THR A 112 7.01 -3.21 3.39
C THR A 112 5.58 -3.72 3.49
N CYS A 113 5.04 -3.82 4.70
CA CYS A 113 3.68 -4.26 5.00
C CYS A 113 2.91 -3.21 5.80
N GLY A 114 1.58 -3.32 5.83
CA GLY A 114 0.71 -2.47 6.64
C GLY A 114 0.27 -1.15 6.01
N LYS A 115 0.86 -0.72 4.89
CA LYS A 115 0.54 0.57 4.21
C LYS A 115 -0.95 0.75 3.94
N SER A 116 -1.53 -0.17 3.17
CA SER A 116 -2.95 -0.11 2.78
C SER A 116 -3.87 -0.17 3.98
N THR A 117 -3.57 -1.05 4.93
CA THR A 117 -4.38 -1.18 6.16
C THR A 117 -4.32 0.10 7.00
N THR A 118 -3.12 0.66 7.22
CA THR A 118 -2.96 1.93 7.95
C THR A 118 -3.69 3.08 7.23
N LYS A 119 -3.58 3.15 5.90
CA LYS A 119 -4.29 4.15 5.10
C LYS A 119 -5.80 4.01 5.21
N GLU A 120 -6.35 2.80 5.09
CA GLU A 120 -7.80 2.58 5.20
C GLU A 120 -8.31 2.83 6.63
N MET A 121 -7.55 2.44 7.68
CA MET A 121 -7.90 2.76 9.07
C MET A 121 -7.91 4.27 9.31
N LEU A 122 -6.88 5.00 8.85
CA LEU A 122 -6.82 6.45 8.99
C LEU A 122 -7.96 7.12 8.22
N LYS A 123 -8.22 6.70 6.97
CA LYS A 123 -9.35 7.18 6.19
C LYS A 123 -10.66 6.95 6.93
N HIS A 124 -10.89 5.74 7.46
CA HIS A 124 -12.10 5.40 8.21
C HIS A 124 -12.30 6.26 9.47
N ILE A 125 -11.20 6.62 10.15
CA ILE A 125 -11.25 7.55 11.29
C ILE A 125 -11.71 8.94 10.84
N LEU A 126 -11.23 9.42 9.71
CA LEU A 126 -11.39 10.81 9.26
C LEU A 126 -12.67 11.08 8.48
N GLU A 127 -13.17 10.12 7.70
CA GLU A 127 -14.17 10.32 6.63
C GLU A 127 -15.57 10.79 7.12
N GLU A 128 -15.89 10.68 8.41
CA GLU A 128 -17.13 11.26 8.95
C GLU A 128 -17.05 12.76 9.22
N THR A 129 -15.85 13.28 9.42
CA THR A 129 -15.63 14.68 9.81
C THR A 129 -14.81 15.47 8.80
N HIS A 130 -14.18 14.78 7.84
CA HIS A 130 -13.30 15.38 6.84
C HIS A 130 -13.59 14.80 5.45
N ASN A 131 -13.47 15.64 4.44
CA ASN A 131 -13.43 15.19 3.05
C ASN A 131 -12.02 14.68 2.74
N VAL A 132 -11.87 13.36 2.69
CA VAL A 132 -10.59 12.69 2.55
C VAL A 132 -10.31 12.29 1.10
N GLN A 133 -9.25 12.81 0.51
CA GLN A 133 -8.68 12.28 -0.74
C GLN A 133 -7.67 11.19 -0.40
N ALA A 134 -7.85 9.97 -0.93
CA ALA A 134 -6.96 8.86 -0.58
C ALA A 134 -6.67 7.93 -1.77
N THR A 135 -5.57 7.19 -1.68
CA THR A 135 -5.28 6.06 -2.57
C THR A 135 -6.42 5.04 -2.50
N ILE A 136 -6.95 4.64 -3.66
CA ILE A 136 -8.06 3.69 -3.76
C ILE A 136 -7.54 2.26 -3.59
N SER A 137 -8.03 1.55 -2.58
CA SER A 137 -7.54 0.20 -2.23
C SER A 137 -6.01 0.19 -2.12
N SER A 138 -5.32 -0.72 -2.80
CA SER A 138 -3.85 -0.78 -2.86
C SER A 138 -3.29 -0.34 -4.22
N LYS A 139 -3.98 0.56 -4.95
CA LYS A 139 -3.55 1.06 -6.25
C LYS A 139 -2.52 2.19 -6.07
N ASN A 140 -1.29 1.81 -5.76
CA ASN A 140 -0.19 2.72 -5.39
C ASN A 140 0.96 2.75 -6.42
N ALA A 141 0.73 2.29 -7.65
CA ALA A 141 1.69 2.39 -8.74
C ALA A 141 1.82 3.85 -9.22
N GLU A 142 2.99 4.20 -9.77
CA GLU A 142 3.36 5.56 -10.19
C GLU A 142 2.30 6.25 -11.06
N TYR A 143 1.71 5.53 -12.01
CA TYR A 143 0.71 6.11 -12.94
C TYR A 143 -0.60 6.55 -12.26
N TYR A 144 -0.84 6.17 -10.99
CA TYR A 144 -1.96 6.68 -10.22
C TYR A 144 -1.67 8.02 -9.51
N ASN A 145 -0.41 8.43 -9.41
CA ASN A 145 -0.05 9.63 -8.66
C ASN A 145 -0.72 10.89 -9.21
N LEU A 146 -0.73 11.07 -10.53
CA LEU A 146 -1.40 12.21 -11.15
C LEU A 146 -2.92 12.21 -10.91
N PRO A 147 -3.68 11.13 -11.18
CA PRO A 147 -5.10 11.03 -10.82
C PRO A 147 -5.39 11.34 -9.35
N TYR A 148 -4.57 10.87 -8.42
CA TYR A 148 -4.76 11.16 -6.99
C TYR A 148 -4.51 12.61 -6.66
N LEU A 149 -3.44 13.22 -7.20
CA LEU A 149 -3.19 14.64 -7.05
C LEU A 149 -4.35 15.47 -7.63
N MET A 150 -4.83 15.12 -8.83
CA MET A 150 -5.96 15.81 -9.47
C MET A 150 -7.27 15.62 -8.70
N GLY A 151 -7.38 14.62 -7.86
CA GLY A 151 -8.53 14.40 -6.98
C GLY A 151 -8.60 15.39 -5.80
N ILE A 152 -7.50 16.07 -5.47
CA ILE A 152 -7.51 17.15 -4.48
C ILE A 152 -8.21 18.38 -5.08
N ASP A 153 -9.16 18.95 -4.36
CA ASP A 153 -9.86 20.17 -4.74
C ASP A 153 -10.17 21.05 -3.52
N GLU A 154 -10.98 22.08 -3.71
CA GLU A 154 -11.32 23.05 -2.66
C GLU A 154 -12.16 22.50 -1.52
N ASN A 155 -12.73 21.31 -1.67
CA ASN A 155 -13.51 20.62 -0.64
C ASN A 155 -12.67 19.61 0.14
N THR A 156 -11.46 19.32 -0.30
CA THR A 156 -10.58 18.35 0.34
C THR A 156 -9.98 18.94 1.62
N ASP A 157 -10.21 18.28 2.75
CA ASP A 157 -9.68 18.70 4.06
C ASP A 157 -8.33 18.04 4.35
N VAL A 158 -8.13 16.80 3.89
CA VAL A 158 -6.91 16.03 4.12
C VAL A 158 -6.68 15.03 2.99
N ALA A 159 -5.42 14.74 2.67
CA ALA A 159 -5.07 13.68 1.72
C ALA A 159 -4.24 12.59 2.39
N VAL A 160 -4.51 11.32 2.06
CA VAL A 160 -3.84 10.14 2.63
C VAL A 160 -3.40 9.21 1.50
N PHE A 161 -2.11 9.17 1.20
CA PHE A 161 -1.57 8.44 0.06
C PHE A 161 -0.59 7.34 0.46
N GLU A 162 -0.73 6.18 -0.18
CA GLU A 162 0.31 5.17 -0.14
C GLU A 162 1.45 5.55 -1.08
N THR A 163 2.67 5.60 -0.55
CA THR A 163 3.89 5.81 -1.32
C THR A 163 4.66 4.50 -1.39
N ALA A 164 4.38 3.73 -2.44
CA ALA A 164 5.09 2.48 -2.69
C ALA A 164 6.53 2.76 -3.15
N VAL A 165 7.39 1.78 -2.92
CA VAL A 165 8.75 1.74 -3.44
C VAL A 165 8.94 0.36 -4.06
N SER A 166 9.13 0.33 -5.37
CA SER A 166 9.46 -0.85 -6.17
C SER A 166 10.80 -0.67 -6.85
N THR A 167 11.13 0.57 -7.28
CA THR A 167 12.37 0.91 -7.96
C THR A 167 13.03 2.14 -7.32
N LYS A 168 14.28 2.37 -7.70
CA LYS A 168 15.05 3.54 -7.22
C LYS A 168 14.47 4.83 -7.81
N GLY A 169 14.08 5.76 -6.95
CA GLY A 169 13.51 7.07 -7.30
C GLY A 169 12.03 7.21 -6.97
N ASP A 170 11.31 6.10 -6.78
CA ASP A 170 9.85 6.07 -6.56
C ASP A 170 9.40 6.95 -5.40
N MET A 171 10.14 6.93 -4.28
CA MET A 171 9.79 7.75 -3.11
C MET A 171 9.84 9.23 -3.42
N MET A 172 10.92 9.69 -4.06
CA MET A 172 11.06 11.09 -4.41
C MET A 172 10.06 11.52 -5.47
N GLU A 173 9.76 10.64 -6.42
CA GLU A 173 8.72 10.92 -7.41
C GLU A 173 7.35 11.11 -6.75
N SER A 174 6.91 10.18 -5.89
CA SER A 174 5.67 10.30 -5.14
C SER A 174 5.62 11.58 -4.29
N CYS A 175 6.71 11.90 -3.61
CA CYS A 175 6.80 13.13 -2.82
C CYS A 175 6.72 14.40 -3.67
N ASN A 176 7.24 14.38 -4.90
CA ASN A 176 7.14 15.51 -5.85
C ASN A 176 5.71 15.73 -6.37
N TYR A 177 4.84 14.72 -6.33
CA TYR A 177 3.41 14.91 -6.56
C TYR A 177 2.69 15.45 -5.33
N PHE A 178 2.95 14.85 -4.16
CA PHE A 178 2.07 14.99 -3.00
C PHE A 178 2.54 16.04 -1.99
N TYR A 179 3.83 16.35 -1.93
CA TYR A 179 4.42 17.26 -0.93
C TYR A 179 3.90 16.94 0.48
N PRO A 180 4.19 15.75 1.02
CA PRO A 180 3.62 15.30 2.28
C PRO A 180 4.12 16.15 3.45
N THR A 181 3.22 16.40 4.40
CA THR A 181 3.50 17.09 5.67
C THR A 181 3.59 16.12 6.85
N ILE A 182 3.04 14.90 6.67
CA ILE A 182 3.11 13.79 7.63
C ILE A 182 3.59 12.57 6.87
N GLY A 183 4.65 11.92 7.38
CA GLY A 183 5.17 10.66 6.86
C GLY A 183 4.94 9.53 7.85
N ILE A 184 4.47 8.37 7.40
CA ILE A 184 4.34 7.16 8.22
C ILE A 184 5.21 6.07 7.63
N MET A 185 6.08 5.47 8.43
CA MET A 185 6.83 4.26 8.07
C MET A 185 6.37 3.11 8.96
N THR A 186 5.67 2.13 8.36
CA THR A 186 4.98 1.07 9.12
C THR A 186 5.91 -0.01 9.61
N MET A 187 6.65 -0.64 8.71
CA MET A 187 7.71 -1.63 8.99
C MET A 187 8.56 -1.88 7.75
N ILE A 188 9.78 -2.39 7.96
CA ILE A 188 10.72 -2.72 6.90
C ILE A 188 11.10 -4.20 6.98
N ASP A 189 11.03 -4.89 5.84
CA ASP A 189 11.50 -6.27 5.68
C ASP A 189 11.84 -6.52 4.20
N VAL A 190 12.38 -7.68 3.86
CA VAL A 190 12.78 -8.03 2.50
C VAL A 190 11.57 -8.03 1.56
N ASP A 191 11.63 -7.16 0.54
CA ASP A 191 10.65 -7.07 -0.54
C ASP A 191 11.26 -6.24 -1.70
N HIS A 192 10.83 -6.45 -2.94
CA HIS A 192 11.28 -5.72 -4.13
C HIS A 192 12.80 -5.70 -4.37
N THR A 193 13.51 -6.75 -3.91
CA THR A 193 14.97 -6.86 -4.09
C THR A 193 15.39 -7.44 -5.44
N ASP A 194 14.45 -7.78 -6.29
CA ASP A 194 14.64 -8.07 -7.72
C ASP A 194 14.90 -6.79 -8.53
N GLU A 195 14.26 -5.67 -8.17
CA GLU A 195 14.40 -4.37 -8.85
C GLU A 195 15.40 -3.44 -8.12
N ILE A 196 15.51 -3.55 -6.80
CA ILE A 196 16.44 -2.79 -5.97
C ILE A 196 17.58 -3.72 -5.53
N ARG A 197 18.83 -3.37 -5.84
CA ARG A 197 20.02 -4.22 -5.74
C ARG A 197 20.26 -4.87 -4.37
N SER A 198 19.83 -4.21 -3.28
CA SER A 198 20.05 -4.71 -1.92
C SER A 198 18.95 -4.27 -0.96
N PHE A 199 18.87 -4.95 0.17
CA PHE A 199 17.97 -4.57 1.25
C PHE A 199 18.30 -3.17 1.80
N ASP A 200 19.57 -2.82 1.91
CA ASP A 200 20.00 -1.49 2.38
C ASP A 200 19.55 -0.39 1.41
N ASP A 201 19.68 -0.62 0.09
CA ASP A 201 19.18 0.32 -0.91
C ASP A 201 17.67 0.48 -0.81
N TYR A 202 16.93 -0.59 -0.53
CA TYR A 202 15.49 -0.57 -0.34
C TYR A 202 15.07 0.23 0.90
N LEU A 203 15.75 0.01 2.03
CA LEU A 203 15.57 0.81 3.25
C LEU A 203 15.86 2.29 2.99
N LEU A 204 17.01 2.59 2.37
CA LEU A 204 17.40 3.96 2.04
C LEU A 204 16.43 4.63 1.08
N GLU A 205 15.88 3.89 0.11
CA GLU A 205 14.89 4.44 -0.81
C GLU A 205 13.59 4.83 -0.08
N LYS A 206 13.12 4.01 0.86
CA LYS A 206 11.95 4.37 1.69
C LYS A 206 12.25 5.54 2.65
N ALA A 207 13.45 5.60 3.21
CA ALA A 207 13.88 6.66 4.10
C ALA A 207 13.92 8.04 3.41
N LYS A 208 13.97 8.09 2.08
CA LYS A 208 13.86 9.33 1.32
C LYS A 208 12.52 10.07 1.53
N ILE A 209 11.53 9.46 2.17
CA ILE A 209 10.32 10.16 2.59
C ILE A 209 10.68 11.41 3.43
N MET A 210 11.70 11.34 4.28
CA MET A 210 12.20 12.48 5.05
C MET A 210 12.66 13.63 4.15
N THR A 211 13.47 13.31 3.14
CA THR A 211 13.94 14.28 2.14
C THR A 211 12.76 14.82 1.32
N GLY A 212 11.83 13.93 0.93
CA GLY A 212 10.61 14.32 0.19
C GLY A 212 9.69 15.26 0.98
N MET A 213 9.76 15.21 2.32
CA MET A 213 9.12 16.16 3.24
C MET A 213 9.98 17.41 3.50
N ASN A 214 11.05 17.63 2.73
CA ASN A 214 12.04 18.69 2.97
C ASN A 214 12.66 18.65 4.38
N ASN A 215 12.73 17.46 4.98
CA ASN A 215 13.17 17.21 6.37
C ASN A 215 12.38 18.03 7.42
N GLN A 216 11.10 18.28 7.18
CA GLN A 216 10.18 19.01 8.07
C GLN A 216 8.85 18.28 8.22
N GLY A 217 7.93 18.82 9.04
CA GLY A 217 6.63 18.21 9.31
C GLY A 217 6.72 17.14 10.40
N THR A 218 5.90 16.10 10.33
CA THR A 218 5.87 15.04 11.35
C THR A 218 6.15 13.67 10.74
N LEU A 219 7.10 12.95 11.31
CA LEU A 219 7.47 11.58 10.91
C LEU A 219 7.00 10.60 11.99
N ILE A 220 6.18 9.62 11.59
CA ILE A 220 5.65 8.57 12.47
C ILE A 220 6.38 7.27 12.17
N LEU A 221 7.08 6.71 13.16
CA LEU A 221 7.93 5.54 13.02
C LEU A 221 7.52 4.41 13.95
N ASN A 222 7.57 3.17 13.44
CA ASN A 222 7.47 1.98 14.28
C ASN A 222 8.74 1.80 15.11
N ARG A 223 8.63 1.95 16.43
CA ARG A 223 9.74 1.87 17.37
C ARG A 223 10.25 0.44 17.59
N ASP A 224 9.42 -0.55 17.28
CA ASP A 224 9.76 -1.96 17.46
C ASP A 224 10.40 -2.57 16.20
N ASP A 225 10.38 -1.85 15.10
CA ASP A 225 11.07 -2.25 13.89
C ASP A 225 12.58 -1.96 14.03
N PRO A 226 13.45 -2.97 13.94
CA PRO A 226 14.89 -2.78 14.19
C PRO A 226 15.56 -1.86 13.18
N TYR A 227 15.09 -1.85 11.92
CA TYR A 227 15.65 -1.02 10.87
C TYR A 227 15.19 0.44 11.00
N LEU A 228 13.92 0.66 11.34
CA LEU A 228 13.41 2.01 11.59
C LEU A 228 13.95 2.61 12.89
N SER A 229 14.20 1.78 13.92
CA SER A 229 14.79 2.22 15.18
C SER A 229 16.25 2.66 15.03
N SER A 230 16.98 2.09 14.06
CA SER A 230 18.37 2.42 13.75
C SER A 230 18.52 3.46 12.62
N LEU A 231 17.42 3.92 12.05
CA LEU A 231 17.44 4.87 10.94
C LEU A 231 18.05 6.20 11.37
N ASP A 232 19.01 6.70 10.59
CA ASP A 232 19.57 8.04 10.81
C ASP A 232 18.55 9.13 10.49
N THR A 233 18.01 9.73 11.54
CA THR A 233 17.05 10.83 11.47
C THR A 233 17.67 12.19 11.80
N SER A 234 18.99 12.28 11.95
CA SER A 234 19.69 13.50 12.39
C SER A 234 19.47 14.72 11.52
N LYS A 235 19.19 14.54 10.23
CA LYS A 235 18.89 15.60 9.27
C LYS A 235 17.40 16.02 9.29
N PHE A 236 16.53 15.24 9.89
CA PHE A 236 15.13 15.57 9.98
C PHE A 236 14.91 16.58 11.10
N LYS A 237 14.40 17.75 10.76
CA LYS A 237 14.19 18.88 11.69
C LYS A 237 12.76 19.01 12.19
N GLY A 238 11.86 18.15 11.66
CA GLY A 238 10.47 18.08 12.09
C GLY A 238 10.30 17.26 13.35
N GLU A 239 9.06 17.02 13.74
CA GLU A 239 8.69 16.21 14.88
C GLU A 239 8.77 14.71 14.53
N ILE A 240 9.32 13.89 15.45
CA ILE A 240 9.31 12.43 15.32
C ILE A 240 8.39 11.86 16.39
N ILE A 241 7.36 11.15 15.96
CA ILE A 241 6.42 10.42 16.80
C ILE A 241 6.64 8.94 16.56
N THR A 242 6.63 8.15 17.62
CA THR A 242 6.85 6.71 17.52
C THR A 242 5.65 5.92 18.04
N PHE A 243 5.44 4.73 17.46
CA PHE A 243 4.44 3.78 17.95
C PHE A 243 5.06 2.38 18.12
N GLY A 244 4.48 1.57 18.98
CA GLY A 244 4.93 0.20 19.25
C GLY A 244 4.78 -0.21 20.71
N LYS A 245 5.25 -1.41 21.05
CA LYS A 245 5.29 -1.94 22.44
C LYS A 245 6.46 -1.41 23.25
N ASN A 246 7.50 -0.93 22.56
CA ASN A 246 8.70 -0.38 23.22
C ASN A 246 8.29 0.69 24.24
N LYS A 247 8.95 0.66 25.42
CA LYS A 247 8.65 1.58 26.51
C LYS A 247 8.83 3.06 26.16
N ASP A 248 9.68 3.34 25.17
CA ASP A 248 10.02 4.68 24.71
C ASP A 248 9.14 5.12 23.51
N ALA A 249 8.14 4.32 23.11
CA ALA A 249 7.21 4.70 22.06
C ALA A 249 6.24 5.79 22.54
N THR A 250 6.01 6.80 21.71
CA THR A 250 5.05 7.90 21.99
C THR A 250 3.62 7.38 22.11
N PHE A 251 3.21 6.55 21.14
CA PHE A 251 1.96 5.78 21.18
C PHE A 251 2.30 4.34 21.56
N ARG A 252 2.36 4.09 22.88
CA ARG A 252 2.83 2.80 23.38
C ARG A 252 1.69 1.79 23.47
N ILE A 253 1.85 0.64 22.81
CA ILE A 253 0.96 -0.51 22.91
C ILE A 253 1.29 -1.25 24.23
N LYS A 254 0.42 -1.16 25.21
CA LYS A 254 0.59 -1.76 26.55
C LYS A 254 0.18 -3.22 26.61
N GLY A 255 -0.82 -3.59 25.82
CA GLY A 255 -1.34 -4.94 25.79
C GLY A 255 -2.31 -5.16 24.65
N ILE A 256 -2.47 -6.44 24.29
CA ILE A 256 -3.39 -6.90 23.26
C ILE A 256 -4.11 -8.15 23.79
N GLN A 257 -5.43 -8.15 23.69
CA GLN A 257 -6.27 -9.29 24.04
C GLN A 257 -7.07 -9.73 22.83
N TYR A 258 -6.90 -10.98 22.44
CA TYR A 258 -7.63 -11.59 21.33
C TYR A 258 -9.03 -12.01 21.75
N HIS A 259 -9.99 -11.82 20.86
CA HIS A 259 -11.37 -12.30 20.93
C HIS A 259 -11.68 -13.10 19.66
N SER A 260 -12.87 -13.68 19.57
CA SER A 260 -13.26 -14.48 18.39
C SER A 260 -13.30 -13.68 17.06
N SER A 261 -13.59 -12.37 17.12
CA SER A 261 -13.80 -11.56 15.91
C SER A 261 -12.93 -10.30 15.84
N GLY A 262 -12.02 -10.12 16.81
CA GLY A 262 -11.18 -8.93 16.86
C GLY A 262 -10.30 -8.90 18.09
N MET A 263 -9.71 -7.73 18.36
CA MET A 263 -8.76 -7.57 19.46
C MET A 263 -9.08 -6.31 20.26
N THR A 264 -9.06 -6.44 21.59
CA THR A 264 -8.95 -5.29 22.49
C THR A 264 -7.48 -4.94 22.67
N PHE A 265 -7.15 -3.68 22.66
CA PHE A 265 -5.79 -3.21 22.88
C PHE A 265 -5.79 -1.95 23.77
N TRP A 266 -4.62 -1.67 24.37
CA TRP A 266 -4.41 -0.50 25.22
C TRP A 266 -3.26 0.32 24.66
N ILE A 267 -3.49 1.62 24.47
CA ILE A 267 -2.47 2.60 24.05
C ILE A 267 -2.21 3.55 25.20
N GLU A 268 -0.94 3.70 25.59
CA GLU A 268 -0.50 4.75 26.48
C GLU A 268 0.01 5.95 25.66
N LEU A 269 -0.53 7.13 25.93
CA LEU A 269 -0.08 8.40 25.37
C LEU A 269 0.02 9.44 26.49
N ARG A 270 1.20 10.03 26.71
CA ARG A 270 1.41 11.05 27.76
C ARG A 270 0.90 10.61 29.14
N GLN A 271 1.19 9.36 29.54
CA GLN A 271 0.78 8.70 30.80
C GLN A 271 -0.75 8.42 30.92
N ASN A 272 -1.55 8.78 29.96
CA ASN A 272 -2.95 8.36 29.88
C ASN A 272 -3.08 7.06 29.11
N GLU A 273 -3.92 6.16 29.63
CA GLU A 273 -4.21 4.89 28.97
C GLU A 273 -5.57 4.95 28.27
N TYR A 274 -5.58 4.50 27.02
CA TYR A 274 -6.77 4.47 26.17
C TYR A 274 -7.03 3.03 25.75
N LYS A 275 -8.24 2.54 26.01
CA LYS A 275 -8.70 1.23 25.58
C LYS A 275 -9.38 1.32 24.22
N GLY A 276 -8.92 0.49 23.27
CA GLY A 276 -9.51 0.37 21.94
C GLY A 276 -9.94 -1.05 21.62
N TYR A 277 -10.74 -1.18 20.58
CA TYR A 277 -11.08 -2.45 19.94
C TYR A 277 -10.91 -2.30 18.44
N ILE A 278 -10.39 -3.36 17.81
CA ILE A 278 -10.32 -3.44 16.35
C ILE A 278 -10.87 -4.80 15.90
N PRO A 279 -11.80 -4.84 14.93
CA PRO A 279 -12.20 -6.08 14.29
C PRO A 279 -11.02 -6.75 13.58
N GLY A 280 -11.12 -8.05 13.32
CA GLY A 280 -10.05 -8.83 12.69
C GLY A 280 -8.95 -9.22 13.68
N LEU A 281 -8.10 -10.14 13.26
CA LEU A 281 -7.09 -10.75 14.11
C LEU A 281 -5.68 -10.48 13.56
N GLY A 282 -4.70 -10.63 14.43
CA GLY A 282 -3.29 -10.41 14.14
C GLY A 282 -2.74 -9.11 14.73
N GLU A 283 -1.72 -9.27 15.56
CA GLU A 283 -1.07 -8.18 16.29
C GLU A 283 -0.65 -7.01 15.37
N HIS A 284 -0.25 -7.32 14.13
CA HIS A 284 0.11 -6.31 13.12
C HIS A 284 -1.03 -5.30 12.85
N ASN A 285 -2.30 -5.68 13.02
CA ASN A 285 -3.43 -4.77 12.88
C ASN A 285 -3.49 -3.75 14.03
N VAL A 286 -3.04 -4.11 15.23
CA VAL A 286 -2.92 -3.16 16.35
C VAL A 286 -1.80 -2.15 16.08
N TYR A 287 -0.68 -2.57 15.48
CA TYR A 287 0.37 -1.65 15.03
C TYR A 287 -0.12 -0.67 13.97
N ASN A 288 -0.85 -1.18 12.96
CA ASN A 288 -1.46 -0.32 11.93
C ASN A 288 -2.46 0.67 12.55
N ALA A 289 -3.26 0.22 13.54
CA ALA A 289 -4.17 1.08 14.30
C ALA A 289 -3.41 2.15 15.08
N ALA A 290 -2.32 1.79 15.78
CA ALA A 290 -1.50 2.74 16.54
C ALA A 290 -0.87 3.82 15.63
N ALA A 291 -0.38 3.44 14.44
CA ALA A 291 0.12 4.38 13.45
C ALA A 291 -0.99 5.33 12.95
N SER A 292 -2.20 4.79 12.71
CA SER A 292 -3.36 5.58 12.26
C SER A 292 -3.85 6.53 13.36
N LEU A 293 -3.87 6.09 14.62
CA LEU A 293 -4.23 6.93 15.78
C LEU A 293 -3.23 8.06 15.99
N ALA A 294 -1.92 7.78 15.79
CA ALA A 294 -0.89 8.81 15.86
C ALA A 294 -1.11 9.89 14.80
N ALA A 295 -1.37 9.49 13.55
CA ALA A 295 -1.67 10.44 12.48
C ALA A 295 -2.97 11.22 12.72
N ALA A 296 -4.02 10.55 13.19
CA ALA A 296 -5.29 11.20 13.52
C ALA A 296 -5.14 12.24 14.63
N ALA A 297 -4.37 11.94 15.68
CA ALA A 297 -4.08 12.87 16.77
C ALA A 297 -3.31 14.12 16.28
N ILE A 298 -2.33 13.95 15.36
CA ILE A 298 -1.61 15.08 14.74
C ILE A 298 -2.57 15.96 13.92
N LEU A 299 -3.56 15.33 13.26
CA LEU A 299 -4.60 16.03 12.50
C LEU A 299 -5.67 16.68 13.40
N GLY A 300 -5.52 16.61 14.73
CA GLY A 300 -6.41 17.24 15.70
C GLY A 300 -7.66 16.42 16.02
N VAL A 301 -7.73 15.16 15.62
CA VAL A 301 -8.86 14.27 15.94
C VAL A 301 -8.75 13.78 17.38
N ASP A 302 -9.84 13.88 18.13
CA ASP A 302 -9.93 13.34 19.50
C ASP A 302 -9.67 11.83 19.50
N LEU A 303 -8.84 11.38 20.45
CA LEU A 303 -8.40 9.98 20.48
C LEU A 303 -9.53 9.01 20.86
N HIS A 304 -10.48 9.40 21.72
CA HIS A 304 -11.64 8.56 22.04
C HIS A 304 -12.57 8.40 20.85
N TYR A 305 -12.74 9.50 20.07
CA TYR A 305 -13.48 9.43 18.80
C TYR A 305 -12.78 8.52 17.81
N ALA A 306 -11.45 8.67 17.61
CA ALA A 306 -10.68 7.83 16.70
C ALA A 306 -10.76 6.33 17.05
N LEU A 307 -10.67 5.99 18.36
CA LEU A 307 -10.83 4.62 18.85
C LEU A 307 -12.24 4.07 18.64
N LYS A 308 -13.27 4.91 18.83
CA LYS A 308 -14.66 4.54 18.53
C LYS A 308 -14.83 4.25 17.04
N ARG A 309 -14.24 5.05 16.16
CA ARG A 309 -14.26 4.80 14.71
C ARG A 309 -13.58 3.48 14.35
N LEU A 310 -12.39 3.22 14.88
CA LEU A 310 -11.67 1.97 14.63
C LEU A 310 -12.46 0.72 15.01
N SER A 311 -13.31 0.79 16.04
CA SER A 311 -14.13 -0.35 16.46
C SER A 311 -15.17 -0.80 15.43
N THR A 312 -15.45 0.02 14.43
CA THR A 312 -16.36 -0.26 13.31
C THR A 312 -15.63 -0.44 11.97
N TYR A 313 -14.30 -0.53 12.00
CA TYR A 313 -13.50 -0.71 10.80
C TYR A 313 -13.75 -2.08 10.15
N HIS A 314 -13.81 -2.12 8.82
CA HIS A 314 -13.95 -3.36 8.07
C HIS A 314 -12.69 -3.59 7.24
N HIS A 315 -12.03 -4.71 7.49
CA HIS A 315 -10.83 -5.08 6.74
C HIS A 315 -11.12 -5.32 5.25
N MET A 316 -10.13 -5.02 4.44
CA MET A 316 -10.15 -5.40 3.02
C MET A 316 -10.18 -6.92 2.89
N GLY A 317 -10.87 -7.43 1.87
CA GLY A 317 -10.90 -8.89 1.60
C GLY A 317 -9.50 -9.47 1.36
N SER A 318 -9.35 -10.75 1.63
CA SER A 318 -8.09 -11.50 1.46
C SER A 318 -6.90 -10.98 2.30
N HIS A 319 -7.19 -10.27 3.41
CA HIS A 319 -6.20 -9.81 4.38
C HIS A 319 -6.46 -10.48 5.74
N PHE A 320 -6.02 -11.72 5.87
CA PHE A 320 -6.26 -12.57 7.04
C PHE A 320 -7.77 -12.67 7.39
N GLN A 321 -8.57 -12.89 6.38
CA GLN A 321 -10.03 -13.01 6.52
C GLN A 321 -10.41 -14.40 7.00
N ILE A 322 -11.09 -14.49 8.15
CA ILE A 322 -11.62 -15.76 8.66
C ILE A 322 -12.97 -16.02 8.01
N ILE A 323 -13.13 -17.22 7.47
CA ILE A 323 -14.31 -17.66 6.72
C ILE A 323 -14.71 -19.03 7.27
N GLU A 324 -15.98 -19.24 7.55
CA GLU A 324 -16.50 -20.57 7.83
C GLU A 324 -16.56 -21.39 6.55
N GLY A 325 -15.89 -22.54 6.55
CA GLY A 325 -15.91 -23.48 5.45
C GLY A 325 -16.87 -24.64 5.68
N ARG A 326 -17.08 -25.47 4.65
CA ARG A 326 -17.89 -26.69 4.76
C ARG A 326 -17.36 -27.62 5.86
N ASN A 327 -18.20 -28.48 6.38
CA ASN A 327 -17.85 -29.48 7.42
C ASN A 327 -17.23 -28.86 8.69
N ARG A 328 -17.55 -27.63 9.05
CA ARG A 328 -17.05 -26.92 10.23
C ARG A 328 -15.51 -26.69 10.20
N ILE A 329 -14.90 -26.57 9.03
CA ILE A 329 -13.53 -26.14 8.92
C ILE A 329 -13.46 -24.61 9.01
N THR A 330 -12.34 -24.10 9.48
CA THR A 330 -12.05 -22.67 9.47
C THR A 330 -11.08 -22.34 8.33
N LEU A 331 -11.47 -21.48 7.41
CA LEU A 331 -10.61 -20.98 6.34
C LEU A 331 -10.05 -19.61 6.74
N VAL A 332 -8.77 -19.40 6.51
CA VAL A 332 -8.13 -18.10 6.68
C VAL A 332 -7.59 -17.65 5.31
N ASP A 333 -8.28 -16.69 4.69
CA ASP A 333 -7.87 -16.10 3.41
C ASP A 333 -6.92 -14.94 3.64
N ASP A 334 -5.65 -15.14 3.33
CA ASP A 334 -4.59 -14.12 3.37
C ASP A 334 -3.84 -14.07 2.04
N THR A 335 -4.61 -14.16 0.94
CA THR A 335 -4.07 -14.33 -0.42
C THR A 335 -3.82 -13.03 -1.17
N TRP A 336 -3.92 -11.87 -0.53
CA TRP A 336 -3.70 -10.59 -1.20
C TRP A 336 -2.25 -10.41 -1.66
N LYS A 337 -1.29 -10.60 -0.78
CA LYS A 337 0.15 -10.47 -1.05
C LYS A 337 0.93 -11.42 -0.14
N SER A 338 2.03 -11.98 -0.65
CA SER A 338 2.95 -12.80 0.16
C SER A 338 4.38 -12.29 0.00
N ASN A 339 4.97 -11.92 1.13
CA ASN A 339 6.38 -11.65 1.34
C ASN A 339 6.77 -12.19 2.73
N PRO A 340 8.06 -12.27 3.09
CA PRO A 340 8.51 -12.85 4.36
C PRO A 340 7.82 -12.29 5.59
N ALA A 341 7.72 -10.96 5.70
CA ALA A 341 7.07 -10.31 6.83
C ALA A 341 5.58 -10.67 6.96
N SER A 342 4.83 -10.60 5.86
CA SER A 342 3.41 -10.89 5.88
C SER A 342 3.11 -12.37 6.13
N LEU A 343 3.95 -13.28 5.62
CA LEU A 343 3.83 -14.72 5.88
C LEU A 343 4.10 -15.00 7.36
N ARG A 344 5.20 -14.50 7.92
CA ARG A 344 5.54 -14.63 9.33
C ARG A 344 4.39 -14.16 10.23
N LYS A 345 3.87 -12.95 10.01
CA LYS A 345 2.77 -12.40 10.81
C LYS A 345 1.47 -13.19 10.65
N GLY A 346 1.20 -13.72 9.47
CA GLY A 346 0.07 -14.61 9.22
C GLY A 346 0.20 -15.93 9.98
N LEU A 347 1.36 -16.58 9.94
CA LEU A 347 1.61 -17.84 10.65
C LEU A 347 1.63 -17.65 12.18
N GLU A 348 2.24 -16.58 12.70
CA GLU A 348 2.17 -16.23 14.13
C GLU A 348 0.72 -16.04 14.58
N THR A 349 -0.09 -15.35 13.78
CA THR A 349 -1.52 -15.16 14.07
C THR A 349 -2.28 -16.48 14.02
N LEU A 350 -2.04 -17.32 12.99
CA LEU A 350 -2.63 -18.65 12.88
C LEU A 350 -2.34 -19.49 14.12
N SER A 351 -1.08 -19.54 14.55
CA SER A 351 -0.68 -20.32 15.74
C SER A 351 -1.35 -19.79 17.02
N HIS A 352 -1.60 -18.48 17.10
CA HIS A 352 -2.23 -17.85 18.25
C HIS A 352 -3.75 -18.10 18.33
N ILE A 353 -4.43 -18.15 17.17
CA ILE A 353 -5.90 -18.30 17.12
C ILE A 353 -6.36 -19.75 17.07
N ALA A 354 -5.51 -20.67 16.62
CA ALA A 354 -5.85 -22.07 16.54
C ALA A 354 -5.99 -22.68 17.94
N PHE A 355 -7.10 -23.39 18.19
CA PHE A 355 -7.27 -24.15 19.43
C PHE A 355 -6.32 -25.36 19.45
N PRO A 356 -5.89 -25.84 20.63
CA PRO A 356 -4.97 -27.00 20.72
C PRO A 356 -5.47 -28.28 20.04
N SER A 357 -6.78 -28.43 19.88
CA SER A 357 -7.41 -29.55 19.19
C SER A 357 -7.56 -29.39 17.69
N GLN A 358 -7.25 -28.22 17.14
CA GLN A 358 -7.34 -27.95 15.70
C GLN A 358 -6.04 -28.31 15.00
N ARG A 359 -6.17 -29.03 13.88
CA ARG A 359 -5.06 -29.28 12.98
C ARG A 359 -4.80 -28.03 12.13
N LYS A 360 -3.59 -27.49 12.21
CA LYS A 360 -3.14 -26.32 11.46
C LYS A 360 -2.60 -26.73 10.09
N ILE A 361 -3.26 -26.31 9.04
CA ILE A 361 -2.90 -26.59 7.65
C ILE A 361 -2.47 -25.28 6.98
N ALA A 362 -1.22 -25.20 6.54
CA ALA A 362 -0.72 -24.07 5.77
C ALA A 362 -0.70 -24.41 4.28
N VAL A 363 -1.44 -23.63 3.48
CA VAL A 363 -1.51 -23.73 2.01
C VAL A 363 -0.78 -22.56 1.42
N LEU A 364 0.45 -22.78 0.93
CA LEU A 364 1.36 -21.72 0.55
C LEU A 364 1.67 -21.74 -0.95
N GLY A 365 1.52 -20.56 -1.58
CA GLY A 365 2.04 -20.27 -2.90
C GLY A 365 3.39 -19.52 -2.81
N ARG A 366 3.79 -18.92 -3.92
CA ARG A 366 5.07 -18.21 -3.96
C ARG A 366 5.06 -16.92 -3.13
N MET A 367 6.19 -16.61 -2.52
CA MET A 367 6.54 -15.24 -2.12
C MET A 367 7.12 -14.50 -3.33
N ALA A 368 6.69 -13.26 -3.56
CA ALA A 368 7.09 -12.48 -4.72
C ALA A 368 8.28 -11.55 -4.42
N SER A 369 9.01 -11.17 -5.47
CA SER A 369 9.97 -10.05 -5.48
C SER A 369 11.12 -10.14 -4.46
N LEU A 370 11.64 -11.34 -4.21
CA LEU A 370 12.71 -11.59 -3.26
C LEU A 370 14.12 -11.52 -3.87
N GLY A 371 14.23 -11.55 -5.23
CA GLY A 371 15.52 -11.52 -5.90
C GLY A 371 16.50 -12.55 -5.36
N LYS A 372 17.71 -12.14 -5.03
CA LYS A 372 18.79 -13.00 -4.49
C LYS A 372 18.55 -13.52 -3.08
N TYR A 373 17.56 -13.00 -2.36
CA TYR A 373 17.22 -13.45 -1.01
C TYR A 373 16.18 -14.58 -0.99
N ALA A 374 15.71 -15.02 -2.16
CA ALA A 374 14.63 -16.00 -2.24
C ALA A 374 14.93 -17.27 -1.44
N ASP A 375 16.06 -17.92 -1.71
CA ASP A 375 16.42 -19.21 -1.08
C ASP A 375 16.46 -19.08 0.45
N GLU A 376 17.12 -18.03 0.97
CA GLU A 376 17.24 -17.77 2.40
C GLU A 376 15.86 -17.51 3.04
N GLU A 377 14.99 -16.74 2.39
CA GLU A 377 13.68 -16.41 2.94
C GLU A 377 12.69 -17.58 2.87
N TYR A 378 12.79 -18.44 1.85
CA TYR A 378 12.03 -19.71 1.81
C TYR A 378 12.49 -20.67 2.89
N GLU A 379 13.80 -20.75 3.13
CA GLU A 379 14.39 -21.57 4.20
C GLU A 379 13.90 -21.12 5.59
N LYS A 380 14.03 -19.82 5.89
CA LYS A 380 13.53 -19.23 7.15
C LYS A 380 12.04 -19.48 7.37
N ALA A 381 11.26 -19.29 6.32
CA ALA A 381 9.81 -19.51 6.39
C ALA A 381 9.45 -20.99 6.59
N GLY A 382 10.23 -21.91 6.01
CA GLY A 382 10.06 -23.34 6.24
C GLY A 382 10.34 -23.74 7.70
N TYR A 383 11.44 -23.27 8.28
CA TYR A 383 11.71 -23.49 9.72
C TYR A 383 10.59 -22.91 10.60
N LEU A 384 10.12 -21.71 10.29
CA LEU A 384 9.05 -21.06 11.04
C LEU A 384 7.74 -21.87 11.06
N LEU A 385 7.41 -22.57 9.96
CA LEU A 385 6.24 -23.45 9.91
C LEU A 385 6.31 -24.57 10.97
N GLY A 386 7.46 -25.21 11.11
CA GLY A 386 7.69 -26.23 12.13
C GLY A 386 7.67 -25.66 13.55
N ASP A 387 8.39 -24.56 13.78
CA ASP A 387 8.49 -23.87 15.09
C ASP A 387 7.10 -23.43 15.62
N LEU A 388 6.21 -23.01 14.74
CA LEU A 388 4.85 -22.60 15.08
C LEU A 388 3.86 -23.80 15.15
N GLY A 389 4.38 -25.02 14.96
CA GLY A 389 3.61 -26.25 15.07
C GLY A 389 2.53 -26.39 14.00
N VAL A 390 2.84 -26.06 12.76
CA VAL A 390 1.98 -26.36 11.61
C VAL A 390 1.97 -27.88 11.41
N ASP A 391 0.80 -28.50 11.35
CA ASP A 391 0.65 -29.95 11.26
C ASP A 391 0.77 -30.45 9.81
N VAL A 392 0.33 -29.65 8.85
CA VAL A 392 0.32 -29.99 7.43
C VAL A 392 0.77 -28.82 6.58
N LEU A 393 1.72 -29.05 5.70
CA LEU A 393 2.18 -28.11 4.70
C LEU A 393 1.69 -28.54 3.32
N ILE A 394 0.97 -27.66 2.64
CA ILE A 394 0.56 -27.80 1.25
C ILE A 394 1.16 -26.68 0.44
N THR A 395 1.85 -26.99 -0.64
CA THR A 395 2.50 -26.00 -1.49
C THR A 395 1.95 -26.08 -2.92
N LYS A 396 1.89 -24.92 -3.60
CA LYS A 396 1.52 -24.83 -5.01
C LYS A 396 2.54 -24.00 -5.80
N GLY A 397 2.98 -24.57 -6.93
CA GLY A 397 3.95 -23.93 -7.83
C GLY A 397 5.40 -24.30 -7.51
N SER A 398 6.27 -24.26 -8.54
CA SER A 398 7.61 -24.84 -8.50
C SER A 398 8.50 -24.28 -7.36
N ILE A 399 8.45 -22.98 -7.13
CA ILE A 399 9.28 -22.28 -6.12
C ILE A 399 8.75 -22.58 -4.69
N ALA A 400 7.44 -22.76 -4.52
CA ALA A 400 6.88 -23.02 -3.19
C ALA A 400 7.30 -24.39 -2.60
N LYS A 401 7.90 -25.28 -3.39
CA LYS A 401 8.51 -26.52 -2.89
C LYS A 401 9.67 -26.28 -1.92
N ASP A 402 10.32 -25.12 -2.01
CA ASP A 402 11.49 -24.79 -1.21
C ASP A 402 11.16 -24.60 0.28
N PHE A 403 9.87 -24.42 0.64
CA PHE A 403 9.42 -24.51 2.03
C PHE A 403 9.56 -25.92 2.64
N ALA A 404 9.48 -26.98 1.84
CA ALA A 404 9.25 -28.33 2.31
C ALA A 404 10.41 -28.89 3.15
N LYS A 405 11.65 -28.79 2.64
CA LYS A 405 12.83 -29.35 3.32
C LYS A 405 13.04 -28.74 4.71
N PRO A 406 13.16 -27.41 4.86
CA PRO A 406 13.35 -26.80 6.18
C PRO A 406 12.14 -26.99 7.10
N ALA A 407 10.92 -27.09 6.58
CA ALA A 407 9.74 -27.40 7.39
C ALA A 407 9.78 -28.82 7.97
N ILE A 408 10.25 -29.81 7.20
CA ILE A 408 10.48 -31.18 7.68
C ILE A 408 11.61 -31.20 8.72
N GLU A 409 12.71 -30.51 8.50
CA GLU A 409 13.83 -30.40 9.45
C GLU A 409 13.38 -29.75 10.76
N ALA A 410 12.42 -28.84 10.72
CA ALA A 410 11.79 -28.19 11.88
C ALA A 410 10.67 -29.02 12.54
N GLY A 411 10.42 -30.26 12.08
CA GLY A 411 9.55 -31.20 12.77
C GLY A 411 8.20 -31.50 12.11
N ILE A 412 7.88 -30.93 10.95
CA ILE A 412 6.69 -31.34 10.19
C ILE A 412 6.91 -32.77 9.67
N ASN A 413 5.95 -33.66 9.93
CA ASN A 413 6.01 -35.02 9.43
C ASN A 413 6.09 -35.01 7.88
N PRO A 414 7.09 -35.71 7.26
CA PRO A 414 7.22 -35.75 5.80
C PRO A 414 5.97 -36.27 5.08
N HIS A 415 5.18 -37.13 5.71
CA HIS A 415 3.90 -37.65 5.17
C HIS A 415 2.78 -36.58 5.17
N ASN A 416 2.98 -35.43 5.84
CA ASN A 416 2.06 -34.32 5.89
C ASN A 416 2.52 -33.13 5.00
N VAL A 417 3.47 -33.35 4.10
CA VAL A 417 3.95 -32.33 3.15
C VAL A 417 3.48 -32.72 1.75
N TYR A 418 2.66 -31.87 1.16
CA TYR A 418 2.05 -32.09 -0.16
C TYR A 418 2.40 -30.98 -1.12
N HIS A 419 2.41 -31.32 -2.41
CA HIS A 419 2.66 -30.34 -3.46
C HIS A 419 1.70 -30.55 -4.62
N PHE A 420 1.11 -29.46 -5.12
CA PHE A 420 0.16 -29.46 -6.23
C PHE A 420 0.62 -28.52 -7.34
N SER A 421 0.24 -28.84 -8.58
CA SER A 421 0.48 -27.99 -9.74
C SER A 421 -0.68 -27.03 -10.02
N ASP A 422 -1.90 -27.41 -9.69
CA ASP A 422 -3.11 -26.65 -9.97
C ASP A 422 -4.17 -26.74 -8.86
N GLY A 423 -5.17 -25.85 -8.95
CA GLY A 423 -6.23 -25.75 -7.96
C GLY A 423 -7.24 -26.89 -7.98
N ASP A 424 -7.45 -27.58 -9.12
CA ASP A 424 -8.43 -28.66 -9.20
C ASP A 424 -7.89 -29.94 -8.57
N GLU A 425 -6.58 -30.20 -8.65
CA GLU A 425 -5.92 -31.24 -7.86
C GLU A 425 -6.09 -30.99 -6.36
N MET A 426 -5.88 -29.77 -5.91
CA MET A 426 -6.06 -29.38 -4.51
C MET A 426 -7.50 -29.59 -4.04
N LYS A 427 -8.51 -29.21 -4.84
CA LYS A 427 -9.93 -29.43 -4.49
C LYS A 427 -10.23 -30.91 -4.27
N ARG A 428 -9.82 -31.78 -5.22
CA ARG A 428 -10.00 -33.23 -5.10
C ARG A 428 -9.31 -33.84 -3.87
N PHE A 429 -8.11 -33.35 -3.57
CA PHE A 429 -7.37 -33.74 -2.38
C PHE A 429 -8.14 -33.36 -1.10
N PHE A 430 -8.60 -32.13 -1.00
CA PHE A 430 -9.31 -31.63 0.16
C PHE A 430 -10.63 -32.35 0.45
N ASP A 431 -11.29 -32.91 -0.56
CA ASP A 431 -12.55 -33.71 -0.37
C ASP A 431 -12.41 -34.88 0.56
N SER A 432 -11.25 -35.57 0.55
CA SER A 432 -10.98 -36.73 1.39
C SER A 432 -10.03 -36.48 2.55
N PHE A 433 -9.33 -35.34 2.54
CA PHE A 433 -8.25 -35.03 3.47
C PHE A 433 -8.70 -34.20 4.68
N LEU A 434 -9.58 -33.22 4.46
CA LEU A 434 -10.03 -32.32 5.52
C LEU A 434 -11.01 -33.01 6.47
N ILE A 435 -10.79 -32.75 7.76
CA ILE A 435 -11.67 -33.21 8.82
C ILE A 435 -12.32 -32.04 9.56
N PRO A 436 -13.47 -32.24 10.24
CA PRO A 436 -14.09 -31.21 11.03
C PRO A 436 -13.11 -30.55 12.02
N ASN A 437 -13.22 -29.25 12.19
CA ASN A 437 -12.38 -28.37 13.03
C ASN A 437 -10.97 -28.09 12.49
N ASP A 438 -10.58 -28.55 11.31
CA ASP A 438 -9.33 -28.08 10.69
C ASP A 438 -9.33 -26.56 10.54
N ILE A 439 -8.17 -25.94 10.72
CA ILE A 439 -7.94 -24.54 10.35
C ILE A 439 -6.95 -24.48 9.19
N VAL A 440 -7.40 -23.92 8.07
CA VAL A 440 -6.65 -23.90 6.79
C VAL A 440 -6.29 -22.47 6.42
N TYR A 441 -5.01 -22.17 6.48
CA TYR A 441 -4.45 -20.85 6.16
C TYR A 441 -3.93 -20.82 4.73
N PHE A 442 -4.45 -19.89 3.93
CA PHE A 442 -4.08 -19.69 2.54
C PHE A 442 -3.26 -18.42 2.37
N LYS A 443 -2.04 -18.54 1.80
CA LYS A 443 -1.14 -17.43 1.55
C LYS A 443 -0.41 -17.59 0.22
N THR A 444 -0.50 -16.56 -0.65
CA THR A 444 0.21 -16.54 -1.93
C THR A 444 0.52 -15.11 -2.36
N GLY A 445 1.54 -14.94 -3.22
CA GLY A 445 1.86 -13.67 -3.85
C GLY A 445 1.19 -13.55 -5.22
N GLY A 446 0.56 -12.40 -5.45
CA GLY A 446 -0.12 -12.11 -6.70
C GLY A 446 -1.57 -12.64 -6.75
N ASN A 447 -2.26 -12.33 -7.84
CA ASN A 447 -3.67 -12.66 -8.01
C ASN A 447 -3.82 -14.14 -8.46
N ASP A 448 -3.52 -15.10 -7.57
CA ASP A 448 -3.60 -16.54 -7.88
C ASP A 448 -5.08 -16.98 -7.91
N SER A 449 -5.61 -17.22 -9.11
CA SER A 449 -7.00 -17.62 -9.32
C SER A 449 -7.31 -19.00 -8.74
N ASP A 450 -6.31 -19.90 -8.66
CA ASP A 450 -6.50 -21.24 -8.12
C ASP A 450 -6.76 -21.20 -6.62
N PHE A 451 -5.97 -20.40 -5.87
CA PHE A 451 -6.20 -20.21 -4.45
C PHE A 451 -7.59 -19.65 -4.16
N LYS A 452 -8.02 -18.63 -4.92
CA LYS A 452 -9.38 -18.10 -4.79
C LYS A 452 -10.44 -19.13 -5.13
N GLY A 453 -10.23 -19.91 -6.19
CA GLY A 453 -11.12 -20.99 -6.61
C GLY A 453 -11.22 -22.12 -5.58
N VAL A 454 -10.13 -22.46 -4.89
CA VAL A 454 -10.11 -23.45 -3.82
C VAL A 454 -10.83 -22.94 -2.57
N ILE A 455 -10.56 -21.70 -2.15
CA ILE A 455 -11.24 -21.10 -0.98
C ILE A 455 -12.75 -21.04 -1.21
N GLU A 456 -13.20 -20.59 -2.38
CA GLU A 456 -14.62 -20.51 -2.71
C GLU A 456 -15.26 -21.92 -2.79
N TYR A 457 -14.53 -22.92 -3.27
CA TYR A 457 -14.97 -24.32 -3.29
C TYR A 457 -15.16 -24.89 -1.87
N LEU A 458 -14.24 -24.58 -0.95
CA LEU A 458 -14.27 -25.05 0.43
C LEU A 458 -15.28 -24.28 1.30
N ARG A 459 -15.70 -23.10 0.86
CA ARG A 459 -16.72 -22.29 1.53
C ARG A 459 -18.13 -22.81 1.29
N ARG A 460 -18.40 -23.46 0.16
CA ARG A 460 -19.70 -24.04 -0.22
C ARG A 460 -20.00 -25.33 0.53
#